data_35eb5c2f0df86a14d36bb7bb911d8139
#
_entry.id   35eb5c2f0df86a14d36bb7bb911d8139
#
_cell.length_a   1.000
_cell.length_b   1.000
_cell.length_c   1.000
_cell.angle_alpha   90.00
_cell.angle_beta   90.00
_cell.angle_gamma   90.00
#
_symmetry.space_group_name_H-M   'P 1'
#
loop_
_entity.id
_entity.type
_entity.pdbx_description
1 polymer ?
#
loop_
_entity_poly.entity_id
_entity_poly.type
_entity_poly.pdbx_seq_one_letter_code
_entity_poly.pdbx_strand_id
1 'polypeptide(L)'
;MRIGLVELLLILLIASLTIGPSAALWVDRWMRRAQKTSAAAARRRAVQEAQRAAEREEVLQRFQKLSIVFVLCAAVALIWGLVLRPIEAAPTPYTAPDVRQETGAQNAAEGGVLELAPYTEISALRENNGWLYAAAKSGKNGCLLRMQPDGTGRTEVLTTAGEITDFAFAPDGTIWMTTLESEGGRLYRVNSDQWGVTVELTVSQIDGRALSCPTAVAAASDGAVYFTDLAAARARHGVESALRTELTAHTGTGSVYVYDPAARTVETVLTGIAGASGLALDEAAETLYVSDLGSRCVWAVDTAARDRTAGGKGCSTHLYGLPGYPGALALDADGTLYISYRWARSGWLEDHAGRTLLRGMALRLSQTMQEGLFSLSASDIRAEAVAPASGSWQRTIPGGSSGSTTALCPVGSRVYLAISGETKLHWVRV
;
A
#
# COMPACT_ATOMS: atom_id res chain seq x y z
N MET A 1 14.60 13.46 9.92
CA MET A 1 13.20 13.83 9.61
C MET A 1 13.22 15.06 8.71
N ARG A 2 12.71 14.96 7.49
CA ARG A 2 12.52 16.13 6.63
C ARG A 2 11.09 16.63 6.85
N ILE A 3 10.96 17.72 7.59
CA ILE A 3 9.67 18.38 7.79
C ILE A 3 9.21 18.91 6.43
N GLY A 4 8.01 18.54 6.00
CA GLY A 4 7.43 19.02 4.75
C GLY A 4 7.07 20.52 4.84
N LEU A 5 6.97 21.18 3.68
CA LEU A 5 6.64 22.62 3.61
C LEU A 5 5.31 22.95 4.31
N VAL A 6 4.33 22.06 4.23
CA VAL A 6 3.01 22.22 4.86
C VAL A 6 3.10 22.15 6.39
N GLU A 7 3.91 21.24 6.91
CA GLU A 7 4.15 21.07 8.34
C GLU A 7 4.88 22.28 8.92
N LEU A 8 5.88 22.81 8.19
CA LEU A 8 6.59 24.03 8.57
C LEU A 8 5.66 25.25 8.60
N LEU A 9 4.78 25.39 7.62
CA LEU A 9 3.80 26.48 7.56
C LEU A 9 2.77 26.39 8.69
N LEU A 10 2.34 25.18 9.06
CA LEU A 10 1.42 24.97 10.18
C LEU A 10 2.07 25.33 11.52
N ILE A 11 3.32 24.96 11.74
CA ILE A 11 4.10 25.30 12.93
C ILE A 11 4.30 26.82 13.01
N LEU A 12 4.63 27.49 11.88
CA LEU A 12 4.80 28.93 11.82
C LEU A 12 3.48 29.68 12.05
N LEU A 13 2.35 29.16 11.55
CA LEU A 13 1.03 29.72 11.80
C LEU A 13 0.66 29.66 13.28
N ILE A 14 0.86 28.52 13.93
CA ILE A 14 0.61 28.34 15.37
C ILE A 14 1.53 29.25 16.19
N ALA A 15 2.81 29.34 15.84
CA ALA A 15 3.78 30.19 16.51
C ALA A 15 3.43 31.69 16.38
N SER A 16 2.96 32.13 15.21
CA SER A 16 2.55 33.53 15.00
C SER A 16 1.30 33.92 15.80
N LEU A 17 0.36 32.98 15.96
CA LEU A 17 -0.86 33.19 16.76
C LEU A 17 -0.61 33.21 18.28
N THR A 18 0.39 32.45 18.73
CA THR A 18 0.67 32.29 20.18
C THR A 18 1.70 33.29 20.72
N ILE A 19 2.69 33.69 19.92
CA ILE A 19 3.84 34.49 20.37
C ILE A 19 3.67 36.00 20.08
N GLY A 20 2.91 36.35 19.03
CA GLY A 20 2.77 37.74 18.56
C GLY A 20 2.32 38.75 19.64
N PRO A 21 1.27 38.47 20.43
CA PRO A 21 0.80 39.42 21.45
C PRO A 21 1.70 39.54 22.70
N SER A 22 2.39 38.46 23.08
CA SER A 22 3.17 38.38 24.31
C SER A 22 4.56 39.04 24.21
N ALA A 23 5.17 39.01 23.02
CA ALA A 23 6.47 39.66 22.78
C ALA A 23 6.39 41.18 22.88
N ALA A 24 5.29 41.78 22.42
CA ALA A 24 5.04 43.23 22.49
C ALA A 24 4.93 43.72 23.94
N LEU A 25 4.31 42.94 24.84
CA LEU A 25 4.13 43.25 26.25
C LEU A 25 5.43 43.14 27.10
N TRP A 26 6.39 42.30 26.64
CA TRP A 26 7.67 42.12 27.33
C TRP A 26 8.62 43.28 27.06
N VAL A 27 8.66 43.80 25.84
CA VAL A 27 9.47 44.97 25.47
C VAL A 27 9.01 46.24 26.22
N ASP A 28 7.70 46.41 26.42
CA ASP A 28 7.15 47.59 27.15
C ASP A 28 7.52 47.60 28.64
N ARG A 29 7.60 46.43 29.30
CA ARG A 29 8.00 46.31 30.72
C ARG A 29 9.46 46.64 30.98
N TRP A 30 10.35 46.38 30.01
CA TRP A 30 11.79 46.61 30.17
C TRP A 30 12.15 48.07 30.08
N MET A 31 11.41 48.91 29.31
CA MET A 31 11.70 50.33 29.11
C MET A 31 11.20 51.26 30.22
N ARG A 32 10.31 50.84 31.10
CA ARG A 32 9.75 51.68 32.22
C ARG A 32 10.69 51.85 33.43
N ARG A 33 11.84 51.24 33.49
CA ARG A 33 12.72 51.21 34.67
C ARG A 33 13.81 52.29 34.74
N ALA A 34 13.95 53.11 33.74
CA ALA A 34 15.06 54.09 33.75
C ALA A 34 14.59 55.51 33.39
N GLN A 35 14.09 56.26 34.34
CA GLN A 35 14.24 57.72 34.33
C GLN A 35 13.53 58.47 35.46
N LYS A 36 14.30 59.20 36.28
CA LYS A 36 13.87 60.34 37.12
C LYS A 36 14.73 61.54 36.72
N THR A 37 14.12 62.72 36.34
CA THR A 37 14.55 64.11 36.66
C THR A 37 13.89 65.20 35.80
N SER A 38 13.47 66.34 36.49
CA SER A 38 13.18 67.76 36.17
C SER A 38 12.20 68.18 35.01
N ALA A 39 11.39 69.26 35.32
CA ALA A 39 10.20 69.72 34.57
C ALA A 39 10.46 70.22 33.14
N ALA A 40 11.61 70.77 32.79
CA ALA A 40 11.95 71.18 31.42
C ALA A 40 12.33 69.98 30.54
N ALA A 41 12.93 68.95 31.13
CA ALA A 41 13.15 67.66 30.51
C ALA A 41 11.82 66.90 30.31
N ALA A 42 10.83 67.13 31.21
CA ALA A 42 9.52 66.45 31.10
C ALA A 42 8.72 66.86 29.84
N ARG A 43 8.76 68.16 29.41
CA ARG A 43 8.11 68.59 28.18
C ARG A 43 8.80 68.00 26.91
N ARG A 44 10.13 68.00 26.88
CA ARG A 44 10.87 67.35 25.77
C ARG A 44 10.67 65.85 25.74
N ARG A 45 10.55 65.23 26.93
CA ARG A 45 10.25 63.81 27.06
C ARG A 45 8.82 63.48 26.60
N ALA A 46 7.81 64.31 26.98
CA ALA A 46 6.44 64.11 26.54
C ALA A 46 6.28 64.19 24.99
N VAL A 47 7.01 65.11 24.33
CA VAL A 47 7.03 65.20 22.87
C VAL A 47 7.77 64.00 22.25
N GLN A 48 8.89 63.57 22.86
CA GLN A 48 9.62 62.37 22.41
C GLN A 48 8.85 61.08 22.69
N GLU A 49 8.13 61.02 23.80
CA GLU A 49 7.25 59.85 24.11
C GLU A 49 6.03 59.80 23.17
N ALA A 50 5.45 60.97 22.84
CA ALA A 50 4.38 61.05 21.87
C ALA A 50 4.86 60.65 20.44
N GLN A 51 6.05 61.12 20.03
CA GLN A 51 6.65 60.70 18.76
C GLN A 51 6.99 59.18 18.77
N ARG A 52 7.58 58.69 19.85
CA ARG A 52 7.86 57.25 20.01
C ARG A 52 6.59 56.43 20.11
N ALA A 53 5.50 56.95 20.68
CA ALA A 53 4.20 56.30 20.72
C ALA A 53 3.59 56.21 19.29
N ALA A 54 3.68 57.34 18.52
CA ALA A 54 3.22 57.35 17.14
C ALA A 54 4.06 56.40 16.24
N GLU A 55 5.39 56.44 16.37
CA GLU A 55 6.28 55.47 15.67
C GLU A 55 5.97 54.01 16.03
N ARG A 56 5.70 53.76 17.31
CA ARG A 56 5.30 52.43 17.79
C ARG A 56 3.94 52.00 17.20
N GLU A 57 2.99 52.90 17.15
CA GLU A 57 1.66 52.63 16.59
C GLU A 57 1.77 52.36 15.12
N GLU A 58 2.60 53.11 14.38
CA GLU A 58 2.88 52.85 12.95
C GLU A 58 3.60 51.51 12.74
N VAL A 59 4.59 51.18 13.57
CA VAL A 59 5.26 49.86 13.53
C VAL A 59 4.30 48.74 13.89
N LEU A 60 3.42 48.93 14.88
CA LEU A 60 2.40 47.94 15.23
C LEU A 60 1.39 47.71 14.08
N GLN A 61 0.94 48.81 13.45
CA GLN A 61 0.04 48.72 12.29
C GLN A 61 0.71 48.05 11.09
N ARG A 62 1.99 48.35 10.83
CA ARG A 62 2.76 47.64 9.76
C ARG A 62 2.90 46.16 10.09
N PHE A 63 3.19 45.83 11.35
CA PHE A 63 3.32 44.45 11.81
C PHE A 63 1.98 43.70 11.72
N GLN A 64 0.86 44.35 12.09
CA GLN A 64 -0.47 43.76 11.92
C GLN A 64 -0.81 43.49 10.43
N LYS A 65 -0.52 44.47 9.56
CA LYS A 65 -0.74 44.27 8.09
C LYS A 65 0.10 43.13 7.56
N LEU A 66 1.38 43.05 7.95
CA LEU A 66 2.28 41.98 7.55
C LEU A 66 1.80 40.60 8.08
N SER A 67 1.32 40.57 9.33
CA SER A 67 0.75 39.34 9.91
C SER A 67 -0.50 38.87 9.18
N ILE A 68 -1.40 39.79 8.79
CA ILE A 68 -2.59 39.45 8.00
C ILE A 68 -2.19 38.88 6.63
N VAL A 69 -1.24 39.56 5.95
CA VAL A 69 -0.74 39.06 4.65
C VAL A 69 -0.11 37.69 4.79
N PHE A 70 0.70 37.49 5.84
CA PHE A 70 1.32 36.19 6.12
C PHE A 70 0.27 35.08 6.36
N VAL A 71 -0.77 35.37 7.17
CA VAL A 71 -1.86 34.42 7.46
C VAL A 71 -2.62 34.09 6.16
N LEU A 72 -2.90 35.08 5.32
CA LEU A 72 -3.55 34.87 4.04
C LEU A 72 -2.69 34.01 3.10
N CYS A 73 -1.39 34.31 2.99
CA CYS A 73 -0.47 33.48 2.20
C CYS A 73 -0.37 32.05 2.71
N ALA A 74 -0.30 31.87 4.02
CA ALA A 74 -0.29 30.55 4.65
C ALA A 74 -1.61 29.78 4.38
N ALA A 75 -2.75 30.47 4.48
CA ALA A 75 -4.05 29.86 4.17
C ALA A 75 -4.14 29.44 2.70
N VAL A 76 -3.69 30.30 1.78
CA VAL A 76 -3.64 29.96 0.34
C VAL A 76 -2.72 28.78 0.08
N ALA A 77 -1.53 28.75 0.71
CA ALA A 77 -0.59 27.62 0.57
C ALA A 77 -1.16 26.32 1.13
N LEU A 78 -1.88 26.38 2.26
CA LEU A 78 -2.58 25.22 2.83
C LEU A 78 -3.70 24.72 1.91
N ILE A 79 -4.54 25.61 1.40
CA ILE A 79 -5.60 25.26 0.47
C ILE A 79 -4.99 24.63 -0.79
N TRP A 80 -3.96 25.24 -1.35
CA TRP A 80 -3.27 24.67 -2.49
C TRP A 80 -2.67 23.31 -2.18
N GLY A 81 -1.94 23.17 -1.07
CA GLY A 81 -1.24 21.95 -0.69
C GLY A 81 -2.17 20.79 -0.35
N LEU A 82 -3.29 21.05 0.33
CA LEU A 82 -4.22 20.03 0.82
C LEU A 82 -5.41 19.77 -0.10
N VAL A 83 -5.79 20.74 -0.94
CA VAL A 83 -7.02 20.63 -1.75
C VAL A 83 -6.76 20.68 -3.24
N LEU A 84 -5.92 21.62 -3.70
CA LEU A 84 -5.78 21.91 -5.13
C LEU A 84 -4.61 21.18 -5.80
N ARG A 85 -3.59 20.78 -5.04
CA ARG A 85 -2.44 20.06 -5.61
C ARG A 85 -2.93 18.77 -6.28
N PRO A 86 -2.54 18.51 -7.54
CA PRO A 86 -2.94 17.29 -8.24
C PRO A 86 -2.53 16.03 -7.49
N ILE A 87 -3.37 15.01 -7.55
CA ILE A 87 -3.11 13.64 -7.05
C ILE A 87 -3.30 12.66 -8.19
N GLU A 88 -2.54 11.57 -8.17
CA GLU A 88 -2.57 10.57 -9.24
C GLU A 88 -3.82 9.67 -9.17
N ALA A 89 -4.32 9.45 -7.95
CA ALA A 89 -5.51 8.64 -7.70
C ALA A 89 -6.61 9.50 -7.06
N ALA A 90 -7.63 9.84 -7.83
CA ALA A 90 -8.78 10.59 -7.32
C ALA A 90 -9.71 9.67 -6.51
N PRO A 91 -10.02 10.00 -5.24
CA PRO A 91 -10.88 9.16 -4.42
C PRO A 91 -12.30 9.04 -4.99
N THR A 92 -12.82 7.81 -4.99
CA THR A 92 -14.21 7.51 -5.29
C THR A 92 -14.97 7.17 -4.01
N PRO A 93 -16.26 7.53 -3.88
CA PRO A 93 -17.05 7.16 -2.71
C PRO A 93 -17.34 5.66 -2.74
N TYR A 94 -17.29 5.03 -1.56
CA TYR A 94 -17.71 3.64 -1.39
C TYR A 94 -18.38 3.45 -0.04
N THR A 95 -19.00 2.30 0.16
CA THR A 95 -19.54 1.87 1.45
C THR A 95 -18.65 0.76 2.00
N ALA A 96 -18.12 0.96 3.20
CA ALA A 96 -17.36 -0.08 3.87
C ALA A 96 -18.28 -1.26 4.21
N PRO A 97 -17.92 -2.50 3.85
CA PRO A 97 -18.74 -3.65 4.19
C PRO A 97 -18.67 -3.94 5.70
N ASP A 98 -19.77 -4.45 6.26
CA ASP A 98 -19.75 -4.98 7.62
C ASP A 98 -18.74 -6.13 7.72
N VAL A 99 -18.15 -6.29 8.91
CA VAL A 99 -17.25 -7.42 9.16
C VAL A 99 -18.11 -8.69 9.28
N ARG A 100 -17.75 -9.73 8.51
CA ARG A 100 -18.39 -11.03 8.68
C ARG A 100 -18.15 -11.59 10.08
N GLN A 101 -19.10 -12.34 10.58
CA GLN A 101 -19.04 -12.95 11.93
C GLN A 101 -18.50 -14.39 11.93
N GLU A 102 -18.54 -15.05 10.78
CA GLU A 102 -18.01 -16.41 10.63
C GLU A 102 -16.50 -16.42 10.67
N THR A 103 -15.93 -17.31 11.47
CA THR A 103 -14.49 -17.52 11.57
C THR A 103 -14.18 -19.01 11.52
N GLY A 104 -13.05 -19.36 10.94
CA GLY A 104 -12.53 -20.73 11.01
C GLY A 104 -12.05 -21.09 12.42
N ALA A 105 -11.85 -22.37 12.66
CA ALA A 105 -11.23 -22.83 13.91
C ALA A 105 -9.85 -22.18 14.09
N GLN A 106 -9.59 -21.66 15.28
CA GLN A 106 -8.24 -21.19 15.60
C GLN A 106 -7.34 -22.39 15.84
N ASN A 107 -6.28 -22.50 15.06
CA ASN A 107 -5.25 -23.49 15.31
C ASN A 107 -4.24 -22.90 16.29
N ALA A 108 -4.10 -23.52 17.47
CA ALA A 108 -2.91 -23.36 18.30
C ALA A 108 -1.77 -24.10 17.58
N ALA A 109 -1.13 -23.42 16.64
CA ALA A 109 -0.27 -24.08 15.69
C ALA A 109 1.14 -24.19 16.22
N GLU A 110 1.68 -25.42 16.19
CA GLU A 110 3.13 -25.61 16.14
C GLU A 110 3.67 -24.81 14.97
N GLY A 111 4.68 -23.98 15.20
CA GLY A 111 5.25 -23.11 14.18
C GLY A 111 6.75 -22.93 14.39
N GLY A 112 7.37 -22.30 13.41
CA GLY A 112 8.79 -21.96 13.45
C GLY A 112 9.14 -20.88 12.44
N VAL A 113 10.43 -20.60 12.35
CA VAL A 113 10.97 -19.58 11.46
C VAL A 113 12.14 -20.13 10.66
N LEU A 114 12.28 -19.64 9.43
CA LEU A 114 13.44 -19.87 8.57
C LEU A 114 14.15 -18.53 8.36
N GLU A 115 15.42 -18.46 8.68
CA GLU A 115 16.22 -17.23 8.48
C GLU A 115 16.56 -17.06 7.01
N LEU A 116 16.24 -15.90 6.45
CA LEU A 116 16.55 -15.56 5.05
C LEU A 116 17.59 -14.45 4.90
N ALA A 117 18.12 -13.89 5.98
CA ALA A 117 19.16 -12.88 5.86
C ALA A 117 20.26 -13.28 4.85
N PRO A 118 20.77 -12.37 4.01
CA PRO A 118 20.55 -10.92 4.01
C PRO A 118 19.33 -10.42 3.22
N TYR A 119 18.48 -11.30 2.73
CA TYR A 119 17.33 -10.95 1.91
C TYR A 119 16.21 -10.35 2.76
N THR A 120 15.52 -9.38 2.17
CA THR A 120 14.47 -8.62 2.82
C THR A 120 13.22 -8.53 1.93
N GLU A 121 12.13 -8.00 2.48
CA GLU A 121 10.90 -7.68 1.73
C GLU A 121 10.45 -8.83 0.82
N ILE A 122 10.13 -9.97 1.43
CA ILE A 122 9.65 -11.14 0.70
C ILE A 122 8.26 -10.84 0.20
N SER A 123 8.07 -10.85 -1.12
CA SER A 123 6.84 -10.43 -1.81
C SER A 123 5.96 -11.59 -2.26
N ALA A 124 6.56 -12.74 -2.58
CA ALA A 124 5.85 -13.93 -3.06
C ALA A 124 6.53 -15.21 -2.61
N LEU A 125 5.73 -16.25 -2.45
CA LEU A 125 6.16 -17.60 -2.10
C LEU A 125 5.42 -18.62 -2.96
N ARG A 126 6.13 -19.63 -3.48
CA ARG A 126 5.55 -20.75 -4.23
C ARG A 126 6.33 -22.03 -3.91
N GLU A 127 5.62 -23.13 -3.92
CA GLU A 127 6.23 -24.46 -3.95
C GLU A 127 6.25 -24.99 -5.38
N ASN A 128 7.32 -25.63 -5.78
CA ASN A 128 7.39 -26.33 -7.05
C ASN A 128 8.36 -27.52 -6.95
N ASN A 129 7.87 -28.74 -7.23
CA ASN A 129 8.64 -29.97 -7.23
C ASN A 129 9.45 -30.21 -5.94
N GLY A 130 8.84 -29.96 -4.79
CA GLY A 130 9.46 -30.15 -3.47
C GLY A 130 10.40 -29.03 -3.03
N TRP A 131 10.53 -27.97 -3.83
CA TRP A 131 11.33 -26.80 -3.48
C TRP A 131 10.44 -25.60 -3.15
N LEU A 132 10.82 -24.88 -2.12
CA LEU A 132 10.22 -23.59 -1.77
C LEU A 132 10.97 -22.47 -2.51
N TYR A 133 10.23 -21.63 -3.20
CA TYR A 133 10.75 -20.45 -3.87
C TYR A 133 10.23 -19.20 -3.20
N ALA A 134 11.09 -18.18 -3.12
CA ALA A 134 10.76 -16.89 -2.52
C ALA A 134 11.25 -15.74 -3.40
N ALA A 135 10.37 -14.84 -3.76
CA ALA A 135 10.75 -13.54 -4.30
C ALA A 135 11.08 -12.60 -3.13
N ALA A 136 12.26 -11.99 -3.17
CA ALA A 136 12.76 -11.15 -2.11
C ALA A 136 13.61 -10.00 -2.67
N LYS A 137 14.06 -9.09 -1.82
CA LYS A 137 15.03 -8.05 -2.17
C LYS A 137 16.43 -8.40 -1.67
N SER A 138 17.41 -8.18 -2.54
CA SER A 138 18.84 -8.16 -2.24
C SER A 138 19.36 -6.75 -2.47
N GLY A 139 19.41 -5.93 -1.43
CA GLY A 139 19.72 -4.51 -1.55
C GLY A 139 18.64 -3.75 -2.30
N LYS A 140 18.96 -3.25 -3.51
CA LYS A 140 18.00 -2.53 -4.39
C LYS A 140 17.33 -3.41 -5.44
N ASN A 141 17.84 -4.62 -5.61
CA ASN A 141 17.44 -5.54 -6.67
C ASN A 141 16.43 -6.54 -6.14
N GLY A 142 15.50 -6.96 -6.98
CA GLY A 142 14.69 -8.14 -6.73
C GLY A 142 15.54 -9.40 -6.97
N CYS A 143 15.26 -10.46 -6.23
CA CYS A 143 15.87 -11.76 -6.45
C CYS A 143 14.86 -12.87 -6.24
N LEU A 144 15.01 -13.96 -6.98
CA LEU A 144 14.27 -15.20 -6.79
C LEU A 144 15.18 -16.22 -6.13
N LEU A 145 14.78 -16.67 -4.96
CA LEU A 145 15.47 -17.69 -4.17
C LEU A 145 14.79 -19.03 -4.34
N ARG A 146 15.58 -20.10 -4.26
CA ARG A 146 15.13 -21.48 -4.15
C ARG A 146 15.77 -22.13 -2.92
N MET A 147 15.00 -22.90 -2.14
CA MET A 147 15.47 -23.61 -0.96
C MET A 147 14.61 -24.84 -0.69
N GLN A 148 15.10 -25.76 0.16
CA GLN A 148 14.27 -26.81 0.70
C GLN A 148 13.21 -26.22 1.67
N PRO A 149 12.10 -26.92 1.93
CA PRO A 149 11.10 -26.48 2.90
C PRO A 149 11.61 -26.30 4.33
N ASP A 150 12.76 -26.85 4.68
CA ASP A 150 13.46 -26.65 5.95
C ASP A 150 14.44 -25.46 5.94
N GLY A 151 14.54 -24.75 4.81
CA GLY A 151 15.44 -23.61 4.60
C GLY A 151 16.85 -23.97 4.17
N THR A 152 17.18 -25.26 4.05
CA THR A 152 18.50 -25.71 3.59
C THR A 152 18.62 -25.63 2.05
N GLY A 153 19.85 -25.73 1.54
CA GLY A 153 20.11 -25.74 0.09
C GLY A 153 19.74 -24.42 -0.62
N ARG A 154 19.71 -23.31 0.10
CA ARG A 154 19.31 -22.02 -0.44
C ARG A 154 20.26 -21.54 -1.54
N THR A 155 19.68 -21.20 -2.69
CA THR A 155 20.40 -20.65 -3.86
C THR A 155 19.59 -19.51 -4.47
N GLU A 156 20.30 -18.51 -5.03
CA GLU A 156 19.72 -17.46 -5.83
C GLU A 156 19.57 -17.98 -7.28
N VAL A 157 18.34 -17.94 -7.80
CA VAL A 157 18.01 -18.41 -9.16
C VAL A 157 18.26 -17.31 -10.17
N LEU A 158 17.82 -16.08 -9.86
CA LEU A 158 18.02 -14.90 -10.71
C LEU A 158 17.91 -13.61 -9.88
N THR A 159 18.40 -12.53 -10.49
CA THR A 159 18.27 -11.17 -9.95
C THR A 159 17.65 -10.26 -11.01
N THR A 160 16.83 -9.31 -10.58
CA THR A 160 16.17 -8.32 -11.43
C THR A 160 16.52 -6.89 -11.00
N ALA A 161 16.43 -5.93 -11.92
CA ALA A 161 16.64 -4.52 -11.61
C ALA A 161 15.51 -3.91 -10.76
N GLY A 162 14.30 -4.46 -10.85
CA GLY A 162 13.13 -4.03 -10.10
C GLY A 162 12.73 -5.01 -9.00
N GLU A 163 11.73 -4.63 -8.23
CA GLU A 163 11.10 -5.50 -7.24
C GLU A 163 10.30 -6.58 -7.95
N ILE A 164 10.54 -7.86 -7.64
CA ILE A 164 9.67 -8.96 -8.06
C ILE A 164 8.41 -8.88 -7.19
N THR A 165 7.26 -8.72 -7.82
CA THR A 165 5.99 -8.58 -7.10
C THR A 165 5.31 -9.94 -6.89
N ASP A 166 5.38 -10.83 -7.90
CA ASP A 166 4.92 -12.21 -7.82
C ASP A 166 5.57 -13.07 -8.93
N PHE A 167 5.41 -14.38 -8.82
CA PHE A 167 5.83 -15.34 -9.85
C PHE A 167 4.97 -16.61 -9.81
N ALA A 168 4.88 -17.30 -10.93
CA ALA A 168 4.17 -18.57 -11.06
C ALA A 168 4.96 -19.54 -11.96
N PHE A 169 4.81 -20.83 -11.74
CA PHE A 169 5.38 -21.88 -12.57
C PHE A 169 4.32 -22.37 -13.55
N ALA A 170 4.69 -22.42 -14.82
CA ALA A 170 3.94 -23.17 -15.83
C ALA A 170 4.32 -24.67 -15.76
N PRO A 171 3.48 -25.58 -16.29
CA PRO A 171 3.76 -27.03 -16.27
C PRO A 171 5.05 -27.44 -16.97
N ASP A 172 5.50 -26.67 -17.95
CA ASP A 172 6.76 -26.89 -18.69
C ASP A 172 8.01 -26.44 -17.92
N GLY A 173 7.84 -25.90 -16.70
CA GLY A 173 8.92 -25.35 -15.86
C GLY A 173 9.26 -23.89 -16.16
N THR A 174 8.60 -23.26 -17.13
CA THR A 174 8.71 -21.81 -17.36
C THR A 174 8.22 -21.05 -16.14
N ILE A 175 8.96 -20.00 -15.73
CA ILE A 175 8.53 -19.10 -14.68
C ILE A 175 7.96 -17.83 -15.31
N TRP A 176 6.74 -17.50 -14.96
CA TRP A 176 6.14 -16.20 -15.25
C TRP A 176 6.31 -15.30 -14.05
N MET A 177 6.83 -14.10 -14.24
CA MET A 177 7.22 -13.22 -13.17
C MET A 177 6.75 -11.79 -13.43
N THR A 178 6.11 -11.20 -12.45
CA THR A 178 5.76 -9.78 -12.46
C THR A 178 6.77 -8.98 -11.65
N THR A 179 7.09 -7.78 -12.14
CA THR A 179 8.02 -6.87 -11.47
C THR A 179 7.47 -5.45 -11.47
N LEU A 180 7.93 -4.66 -10.50
CA LEU A 180 7.77 -3.22 -10.49
C LEU A 180 9.14 -2.56 -10.65
N GLU A 181 9.30 -1.81 -11.73
CA GLU A 181 10.50 -1.07 -12.09
C GLU A 181 10.27 0.44 -12.08
N SER A 182 11.33 1.23 -12.29
CA SER A 182 11.22 2.70 -12.30
C SER A 182 10.27 3.25 -13.37
N GLU A 183 10.11 2.52 -14.47
CA GLU A 183 9.24 2.90 -15.59
C GLU A 183 7.82 2.35 -15.48
N GLY A 184 7.55 1.43 -14.57
CA GLY A 184 6.26 0.79 -14.34
C GLY A 184 6.36 -0.72 -14.20
N GLY A 185 5.22 -1.39 -14.20
CA GLY A 185 5.12 -2.82 -14.09
C GLY A 185 5.56 -3.57 -15.36
N ARG A 186 6.00 -4.81 -15.17
CA ARG A 186 6.43 -5.71 -16.25
C ARG A 186 5.94 -7.12 -15.98
N LEU A 187 5.66 -7.86 -17.06
CA LEU A 187 5.53 -9.31 -17.03
C LEU A 187 6.68 -9.91 -17.83
N TYR A 188 7.41 -10.81 -17.21
CA TYR A 188 8.54 -11.53 -17.80
C TYR A 188 8.24 -13.02 -17.92
N ARG A 189 8.77 -13.61 -18.99
CA ARG A 189 8.93 -15.04 -19.15
C ARG A 189 10.38 -15.40 -18.80
N VAL A 190 10.55 -16.35 -17.90
CA VAL A 190 11.87 -16.81 -17.44
C VAL A 190 11.99 -18.29 -17.72
N ASN A 191 12.96 -18.65 -18.54
CA ASN A 191 13.31 -20.03 -18.84
C ASN A 191 14.66 -20.37 -18.17
N SER A 192 14.73 -21.55 -17.58
CA SER A 192 15.96 -22.07 -17.00
C SER A 192 16.30 -23.38 -17.67
N ASP A 193 17.46 -23.47 -18.28
CA ASP A 193 17.98 -24.66 -18.92
C ASP A 193 19.44 -24.94 -18.45
N GLN A 194 20.06 -25.95 -19.02
CA GLN A 194 21.46 -26.31 -18.72
C GLN A 194 22.49 -25.21 -19.05
N TRP A 195 22.09 -24.20 -19.84
CA TRP A 195 22.96 -23.10 -20.27
C TRP A 195 22.80 -21.83 -19.42
N GLY A 196 21.77 -21.80 -18.58
CA GLY A 196 21.51 -20.70 -17.66
C GLY A 196 20.06 -20.24 -17.63
N VAL A 197 19.87 -19.03 -17.12
CA VAL A 197 18.55 -18.41 -16.99
C VAL A 197 18.39 -17.34 -18.07
N THR A 198 17.32 -17.45 -18.86
CA THR A 198 16.94 -16.46 -19.87
C THR A 198 15.69 -15.72 -19.41
N VAL A 199 15.76 -14.38 -19.40
CA VAL A 199 14.64 -13.51 -18.99
C VAL A 199 14.17 -12.72 -20.21
N GLU A 200 12.91 -12.91 -20.60
CA GLU A 200 12.27 -12.24 -21.74
C GLU A 200 11.16 -11.32 -21.26
N LEU A 201 11.24 -10.02 -21.62
CA LEU A 201 10.15 -9.08 -21.39
C LEU A 201 8.98 -9.43 -22.32
N THR A 202 7.82 -9.73 -21.72
CA THR A 202 6.64 -10.16 -22.46
C THR A 202 5.60 -9.05 -22.55
N VAL A 203 5.23 -8.45 -21.41
CA VAL A 203 4.23 -7.37 -21.37
C VAL A 203 4.74 -6.23 -20.52
N SER A 204 4.68 -5.01 -21.08
CA SER A 204 5.00 -3.76 -20.35
C SER A 204 3.91 -2.72 -20.47
N GLN A 205 2.99 -2.91 -21.42
CA GLN A 205 1.88 -2.02 -21.67
C GLN A 205 0.69 -2.78 -22.24
N ILE A 206 -0.51 -2.26 -22.00
CA ILE A 206 -1.78 -2.76 -22.53
C ILE A 206 -2.51 -1.58 -23.14
N ASP A 207 -2.91 -1.68 -24.42
CA ASP A 207 -3.58 -0.60 -25.17
C ASP A 207 -2.85 0.75 -25.11
N GLY A 208 -1.52 0.72 -25.17
CA GLY A 208 -0.67 1.92 -25.12
C GLY A 208 -0.48 2.51 -23.72
N ARG A 209 -1.09 1.93 -22.68
CA ARG A 209 -0.89 2.33 -21.28
C ARG A 209 0.10 1.38 -20.61
N ALA A 210 1.14 1.93 -19.99
CA ALA A 210 2.07 1.14 -19.20
C ALA A 210 1.35 0.44 -18.05
N LEU A 211 1.77 -0.79 -17.73
CA LEU A 211 1.37 -1.46 -16.50
C LEU A 211 1.79 -0.60 -15.30
N SER A 212 0.90 -0.43 -14.35
CA SER A 212 1.13 0.41 -13.18
C SER A 212 1.88 -0.35 -12.09
N CYS A 213 1.27 -1.42 -11.61
CA CYS A 213 1.77 -2.22 -10.50
C CYS A 213 1.16 -3.63 -10.56
N PRO A 214 1.69 -4.54 -11.37
CA PRO A 214 1.23 -5.93 -11.34
C PRO A 214 1.61 -6.55 -9.99
N THR A 215 0.65 -7.16 -9.31
CA THR A 215 0.80 -7.64 -7.93
C THR A 215 0.70 -9.15 -7.79
N ALA A 216 0.14 -9.82 -8.80
CA ALA A 216 -0.01 -11.27 -8.78
C ALA A 216 0.01 -11.84 -10.19
N VAL A 217 0.43 -13.11 -10.31
CA VAL A 217 0.46 -13.88 -11.56
C VAL A 217 0.12 -15.33 -11.29
N ALA A 218 -0.61 -15.97 -12.23
CA ALA A 218 -0.92 -17.38 -12.24
C ALA A 218 -0.76 -17.94 -13.67
N ALA A 219 -0.13 -19.09 -13.80
CA ALA A 219 0.04 -19.79 -15.08
C ALA A 219 -0.88 -21.00 -15.12
N ALA A 220 -1.66 -21.12 -16.19
CA ALA A 220 -2.57 -22.23 -16.42
C ALA A 220 -1.90 -23.37 -17.19
N SER A 221 -2.46 -24.58 -17.10
CA SER A 221 -1.95 -25.77 -17.77
C SER A 221 -2.09 -25.73 -19.28
N ASP A 222 -3.04 -24.95 -19.80
CA ASP A 222 -3.23 -24.69 -21.25
C ASP A 222 -2.24 -23.66 -21.80
N GLY A 223 -1.42 -23.07 -20.95
CA GLY A 223 -0.42 -22.04 -21.27
C GLY A 223 -0.89 -20.60 -21.07
N ALA A 224 -2.16 -20.35 -20.77
CA ALA A 224 -2.64 -19.01 -20.46
C ALA A 224 -1.98 -18.46 -19.19
N VAL A 225 -1.71 -17.15 -19.15
CA VAL A 225 -1.06 -16.49 -18.02
C VAL A 225 -1.93 -15.34 -17.55
N TYR A 226 -2.51 -15.51 -16.36
CA TYR A 226 -3.32 -14.48 -15.72
C TYR A 226 -2.44 -13.60 -14.85
N PHE A 227 -2.63 -12.30 -14.91
CA PHE A 227 -1.92 -11.35 -14.05
C PHE A 227 -2.78 -10.13 -13.71
N THR A 228 -2.47 -9.50 -12.58
CA THR A 228 -3.18 -8.33 -12.10
C THR A 228 -2.42 -7.05 -12.45
N ASP A 229 -3.15 -5.93 -12.54
CA ASP A 229 -2.62 -4.58 -12.37
C ASP A 229 -3.40 -3.91 -11.22
N LEU A 230 -2.73 -3.49 -10.17
CA LEU A 230 -3.31 -3.04 -8.90
C LEU A 230 -4.34 -1.94 -9.09
N ALA A 231 -3.98 -0.92 -9.88
CA ALA A 231 -4.79 0.25 -10.19
C ALA A 231 -4.19 1.01 -11.37
N ALA A 232 -4.95 1.96 -11.96
CA ALA A 232 -4.45 2.78 -13.06
C ALA A 232 -3.38 3.80 -12.63
N ALA A 233 -3.33 4.17 -11.35
CA ALA A 233 -2.36 5.11 -10.81
C ALA A 233 -0.95 4.52 -10.79
N ARG A 234 0.04 5.30 -11.24
CA ARG A 234 1.43 4.83 -11.34
C ARG A 234 2.06 4.61 -9.96
N ALA A 235 2.67 3.45 -9.75
CA ALA A 235 3.36 3.08 -8.51
C ALA A 235 4.79 3.66 -8.45
N ARG A 236 4.94 4.96 -8.22
CA ARG A 236 6.24 5.65 -8.23
C ARG A 236 7.13 5.38 -7.03
N HIS A 237 6.54 4.93 -5.92
CA HIS A 237 7.23 4.78 -4.63
C HIS A 237 7.18 3.34 -4.11
N GLY A 238 7.10 2.37 -5.03
CA GLY A 238 7.06 0.94 -4.69
C GLY A 238 5.65 0.41 -4.44
N VAL A 239 5.56 -0.91 -4.32
CA VAL A 239 4.30 -1.65 -4.18
C VAL A 239 3.52 -1.23 -2.93
N GLU A 240 4.18 -1.12 -1.79
CA GLU A 240 3.54 -0.77 -0.51
C GLU A 240 2.85 0.60 -0.57
N SER A 241 3.51 1.59 -1.19
CA SER A 241 2.95 2.93 -1.40
C SER A 241 1.76 2.91 -2.36
N ALA A 242 1.83 2.08 -3.42
CA ALA A 242 0.74 1.93 -4.37
C ALA A 242 -0.50 1.30 -3.73
N LEU A 243 -0.31 0.24 -2.92
CA LEU A 243 -1.38 -0.40 -2.15
C LEU A 243 -2.07 0.59 -1.19
N ARG A 244 -1.30 1.38 -0.43
CA ARG A 244 -1.83 2.40 0.48
C ARG A 244 -2.57 3.52 -0.27
N THR A 245 -2.05 3.92 -1.42
CA THR A 245 -2.68 4.93 -2.28
C THR A 245 -4.03 4.44 -2.79
N GLU A 246 -4.08 3.20 -3.33
CA GLU A 246 -5.34 2.64 -3.83
C GLU A 246 -6.33 2.36 -2.70
N LEU A 247 -5.87 1.86 -1.55
CA LEU A 247 -6.71 1.68 -0.37
C LEU A 247 -7.36 3.00 0.08
N THR A 248 -6.61 4.11 0.02
CA THR A 248 -7.12 5.44 0.38
C THR A 248 -7.99 6.04 -0.73
N ALA A 249 -7.62 5.89 -1.99
CA ALA A 249 -8.35 6.44 -3.12
C ALA A 249 -9.60 5.61 -3.45
N HIS A 250 -9.50 4.28 -3.37
CA HIS A 250 -10.55 3.34 -3.74
C HIS A 250 -11.06 3.60 -5.16
N THR A 251 -10.13 3.67 -6.13
CA THR A 251 -10.47 4.13 -7.48
C THR A 251 -11.32 3.14 -8.26
N GLY A 252 -11.23 1.85 -7.93
CA GLY A 252 -11.87 0.80 -8.69
C GLY A 252 -11.29 0.65 -10.10
N THR A 253 -10.03 0.97 -10.29
CA THR A 253 -9.36 0.91 -11.61
C THR A 253 -8.42 -0.28 -11.76
N GLY A 254 -8.34 -1.14 -10.75
CA GLY A 254 -7.61 -2.39 -10.79
C GLY A 254 -8.22 -3.37 -11.79
N SER A 255 -7.36 -4.20 -12.38
CA SER A 255 -7.74 -5.11 -13.46
C SER A 255 -7.02 -6.45 -13.36
N VAL A 256 -7.63 -7.45 -13.99
CA VAL A 256 -7.02 -8.75 -14.26
C VAL A 256 -6.98 -8.94 -15.77
N TYR A 257 -5.85 -9.40 -16.25
CA TYR A 257 -5.60 -9.69 -17.66
C TYR A 257 -5.21 -11.15 -17.84
N VAL A 258 -5.40 -11.65 -19.06
CA VAL A 258 -4.85 -12.92 -19.51
C VAL A 258 -3.95 -12.67 -20.72
N TYR A 259 -2.76 -13.23 -20.68
CA TYR A 259 -1.81 -13.26 -21.78
C TYR A 259 -1.82 -14.64 -22.41
N ASP A 260 -1.99 -14.71 -23.75
CA ASP A 260 -1.81 -15.90 -24.54
C ASP A 260 -0.40 -15.90 -25.17
N PRO A 261 0.51 -16.79 -24.72
CA PRO A 261 1.87 -16.83 -25.25
C PRO A 261 1.94 -17.28 -26.73
N ALA A 262 0.96 -18.08 -27.20
CA ALA A 262 0.94 -18.55 -28.58
C ALA A 262 0.50 -17.44 -29.54
N ALA A 263 -0.55 -16.71 -29.19
CA ALA A 263 -1.04 -15.57 -29.96
C ALA A 263 -0.26 -14.28 -29.70
N ARG A 264 0.46 -14.18 -28.57
CA ARG A 264 1.12 -12.97 -28.05
C ARG A 264 0.14 -11.82 -27.85
N THR A 265 -1.05 -12.13 -27.38
CA THR A 265 -2.12 -11.15 -27.13
C THR A 265 -2.43 -11.06 -25.65
N VAL A 266 -2.88 -9.88 -25.22
CA VAL A 266 -3.41 -9.66 -23.87
C VAL A 266 -4.88 -9.31 -23.98
N GLU A 267 -5.71 -9.97 -23.19
CA GLU A 267 -7.14 -9.68 -23.08
C GLU A 267 -7.52 -9.32 -21.66
N THR A 268 -8.54 -8.50 -21.51
CA THR A 268 -9.09 -8.13 -20.20
C THR A 268 -10.02 -9.23 -19.70
N VAL A 269 -9.80 -9.72 -18.49
CA VAL A 269 -10.68 -10.66 -17.79
C VAL A 269 -11.66 -9.92 -16.90
N LEU A 270 -11.14 -9.08 -15.98
CA LEU A 270 -11.92 -8.39 -14.96
C LEU A 270 -11.39 -6.98 -14.74
N THR A 271 -12.29 -6.01 -14.60
CA THR A 271 -12.01 -4.61 -14.26
C THR A 271 -12.86 -4.17 -13.05
N GLY A 272 -12.64 -2.96 -12.56
CA GLY A 272 -13.46 -2.38 -11.49
C GLY A 272 -13.05 -2.82 -10.10
N ILE A 273 -11.82 -3.32 -9.91
CA ILE A 273 -11.29 -3.80 -8.64
C ILE A 273 -10.63 -2.62 -7.90
N ALA A 274 -10.96 -2.45 -6.63
CA ALA A 274 -10.35 -1.42 -5.78
C ALA A 274 -9.05 -1.93 -5.13
N GLY A 275 -8.10 -2.29 -5.98
CA GLY A 275 -6.82 -2.84 -5.58
C GLY A 275 -6.73 -4.36 -5.77
N ALA A 276 -6.46 -4.79 -7.02
CA ALA A 276 -6.22 -6.19 -7.34
C ALA A 276 -4.90 -6.63 -6.70
N SER A 277 -4.94 -7.28 -5.54
CA SER A 277 -3.77 -7.51 -4.67
C SER A 277 -3.31 -8.98 -4.61
N GLY A 278 -4.09 -9.92 -5.08
CA GLY A 278 -3.76 -11.35 -5.11
C GLY A 278 -4.59 -12.10 -6.13
N LEU A 279 -4.05 -13.24 -6.57
CA LEU A 279 -4.65 -14.09 -7.60
C LEU A 279 -4.40 -15.56 -7.23
N ALA A 280 -5.43 -16.41 -7.39
CA ALA A 280 -5.31 -17.85 -7.31
C ALA A 280 -6.18 -18.48 -8.39
N LEU A 281 -5.62 -19.45 -9.10
CA LEU A 281 -6.28 -20.17 -10.20
C LEU A 281 -6.66 -21.57 -9.74
N ASP A 282 -7.95 -21.87 -9.75
CA ASP A 282 -8.50 -23.21 -9.59
C ASP A 282 -8.88 -23.77 -10.98
N GLU A 283 -7.97 -24.52 -11.57
CA GLU A 283 -8.20 -25.09 -12.89
C GLU A 283 -9.31 -26.15 -12.87
N ALA A 284 -9.44 -26.90 -11.78
CA ALA A 284 -10.47 -27.94 -11.67
C ALA A 284 -11.88 -27.35 -11.59
N ALA A 285 -12.03 -26.18 -10.98
CA ALA A 285 -13.28 -25.46 -10.91
C ALA A 285 -13.42 -24.39 -12.03
N GLU A 286 -12.46 -24.29 -12.95
CA GLU A 286 -12.41 -23.25 -14.01
C GLU A 286 -12.60 -21.83 -13.43
N THR A 287 -12.08 -21.59 -12.23
CA THR A 287 -12.34 -20.37 -11.48
C THR A 287 -11.05 -19.62 -11.13
N LEU A 288 -11.06 -18.33 -11.37
CA LEU A 288 -10.01 -17.41 -10.97
C LEU A 288 -10.50 -16.62 -9.75
N TYR A 289 -9.80 -16.75 -8.63
CA TYR A 289 -10.04 -15.98 -7.41
C TYR A 289 -9.14 -14.74 -7.40
N VAL A 290 -9.73 -13.57 -7.11
CA VAL A 290 -9.04 -12.28 -7.12
C VAL A 290 -9.32 -11.55 -5.82
N SER A 291 -8.30 -11.22 -5.05
CA SER A 291 -8.46 -10.39 -3.86
C SER A 291 -8.60 -8.91 -4.23
N ASP A 292 -9.62 -8.27 -3.66
CA ASP A 292 -9.88 -6.85 -3.76
C ASP A 292 -9.57 -6.19 -2.41
N LEU A 293 -8.43 -5.53 -2.35
CA LEU A 293 -7.90 -4.91 -1.14
C LEU A 293 -8.89 -3.90 -0.55
N GLY A 294 -9.37 -2.98 -1.37
CA GLY A 294 -10.22 -1.87 -0.94
C GLY A 294 -11.65 -2.31 -0.65
N SER A 295 -12.19 -3.28 -1.38
CA SER A 295 -13.54 -3.79 -1.17
C SER A 295 -13.62 -4.87 -0.08
N ARG A 296 -12.51 -5.33 0.46
CA ARG A 296 -12.37 -6.40 1.48
C ARG A 296 -13.18 -7.63 1.09
N CYS A 297 -12.94 -8.09 -0.12
CA CYS A 297 -13.62 -9.26 -0.66
C CYS A 297 -12.68 -10.08 -1.56
N VAL A 298 -13.13 -11.27 -1.93
CA VAL A 298 -12.54 -12.08 -2.99
C VAL A 298 -13.61 -12.24 -4.07
N TRP A 299 -13.27 -11.89 -5.29
CA TRP A 299 -14.08 -12.13 -6.47
C TRP A 299 -13.80 -13.53 -7.02
N ALA A 300 -14.83 -14.18 -7.55
CA ALA A 300 -14.71 -15.39 -8.37
C ALA A 300 -15.17 -15.07 -9.78
N VAL A 301 -14.35 -15.41 -10.76
CA VAL A 301 -14.64 -15.21 -12.18
C VAL A 301 -14.21 -16.45 -12.95
N ASP A 302 -15.02 -16.84 -13.93
CA ASP A 302 -14.72 -17.96 -14.82
C ASP A 302 -13.43 -17.67 -15.64
N THR A 303 -12.56 -18.64 -15.80
CA THR A 303 -11.31 -18.52 -16.56
C THR A 303 -11.51 -18.15 -18.02
N ALA A 304 -12.63 -18.56 -18.62
CA ALA A 304 -13.01 -18.19 -19.99
C ALA A 304 -13.67 -16.80 -20.08
N ALA A 305 -13.96 -16.15 -18.93
CA ALA A 305 -14.59 -14.83 -18.93
C ALA A 305 -13.68 -13.75 -19.52
N ARG A 306 -14.30 -12.83 -20.27
CA ARG A 306 -13.62 -11.66 -20.83
C ARG A 306 -14.47 -10.41 -20.59
N ASP A 307 -13.81 -9.27 -20.40
CA ASP A 307 -14.42 -7.95 -20.24
C ASP A 307 -15.50 -7.88 -19.14
N ARG A 308 -15.25 -8.55 -18.01
CA ARG A 308 -16.13 -8.49 -16.86
C ARG A 308 -15.80 -7.29 -15.97
N THR A 309 -16.80 -6.89 -15.20
CA THR A 309 -16.62 -5.85 -14.18
C THR A 309 -16.95 -6.44 -12.80
N ALA A 310 -16.14 -6.13 -11.81
CA ALA A 310 -16.34 -6.54 -10.42
C ALA A 310 -17.76 -6.16 -9.94
N GLY A 311 -18.49 -7.12 -9.39
CA GLY A 311 -19.88 -6.96 -9.01
C GLY A 311 -20.90 -6.92 -10.18
N GLY A 312 -20.42 -7.08 -11.43
CA GLY A 312 -21.26 -7.18 -12.62
C GLY A 312 -21.69 -8.61 -12.96
N LYS A 313 -22.39 -8.75 -14.06
CA LYS A 313 -22.84 -10.06 -14.54
C LYS A 313 -21.66 -10.97 -14.84
N GLY A 314 -21.66 -12.19 -14.29
CA GLY A 314 -20.61 -13.20 -14.49
C GLY A 314 -19.35 -12.99 -13.67
N CYS A 315 -19.42 -12.11 -12.68
CA CYS A 315 -18.42 -11.97 -11.62
C CYS A 315 -19.15 -11.82 -10.30
N SER A 316 -19.05 -12.79 -9.42
CA SER A 316 -19.69 -12.77 -8.11
C SER A 316 -18.70 -12.46 -7.01
N THR A 317 -19.16 -11.80 -5.97
CA THR A 317 -18.44 -11.75 -4.71
C THR A 317 -18.43 -13.15 -4.13
N HIS A 318 -17.26 -13.79 -4.08
CA HIS A 318 -17.14 -15.11 -3.50
C HIS A 318 -17.09 -15.05 -1.97
N LEU A 319 -16.25 -14.17 -1.45
CA LEU A 319 -16.09 -13.92 -0.01
C LEU A 319 -16.21 -12.42 0.22
N TYR A 320 -16.95 -12.03 1.26
CA TYR A 320 -17.28 -10.64 1.51
C TYR A 320 -17.11 -10.27 3.00
N GLY A 321 -16.89 -9.00 3.28
CA GLY A 321 -16.77 -8.50 4.65
C GLY A 321 -15.58 -9.06 5.41
N LEU A 322 -14.45 -9.25 4.72
CA LEU A 322 -13.23 -9.82 5.32
C LEU A 322 -12.74 -8.98 6.52
N PRO A 323 -12.17 -9.61 7.56
CA PRO A 323 -11.78 -8.95 8.81
C PRO A 323 -10.57 -8.02 8.67
N GLY A 324 -9.86 -8.11 7.56
CA GLY A 324 -8.70 -7.27 7.22
C GLY A 324 -8.69 -6.93 5.73
N TYR A 325 -7.68 -6.20 5.33
CA TYR A 325 -7.41 -5.91 3.91
C TYR A 325 -6.70 -7.10 3.26
N PRO A 326 -7.36 -7.84 2.33
CA PRO A 326 -6.80 -9.03 1.75
C PRO A 326 -5.58 -8.73 0.87
N GLY A 327 -4.63 -9.67 0.86
CA GLY A 327 -3.43 -9.61 0.03
C GLY A 327 -3.31 -10.83 -0.86
N ALA A 328 -2.22 -11.59 -0.70
CA ALA A 328 -1.94 -12.79 -1.49
C ALA A 328 -2.99 -13.88 -1.27
N LEU A 329 -3.28 -14.58 -2.34
CA LEU A 329 -4.11 -15.79 -2.38
C LEU A 329 -3.25 -16.99 -2.76
N ALA A 330 -3.57 -18.17 -2.22
CA ALA A 330 -3.00 -19.43 -2.68
C ALA A 330 -4.01 -20.56 -2.49
N LEU A 331 -3.94 -21.56 -3.37
CA LEU A 331 -4.66 -22.82 -3.22
C LEU A 331 -3.68 -23.89 -2.76
N ASP A 332 -4.12 -24.78 -1.88
CA ASP A 332 -3.39 -26.01 -1.60
C ASP A 332 -3.80 -27.12 -2.58
N ALA A 333 -3.17 -28.29 -2.45
CA ALA A 333 -3.42 -29.44 -3.30
C ALA A 333 -4.85 -29.99 -3.18
N ASP A 334 -5.53 -29.72 -2.08
CA ASP A 334 -6.90 -30.15 -1.79
C ASP A 334 -7.95 -29.12 -2.25
N GLY A 335 -7.50 -28.03 -2.87
CA GLY A 335 -8.36 -26.95 -3.36
C GLY A 335 -8.82 -25.97 -2.25
N THR A 336 -8.20 -25.99 -1.08
CA THR A 336 -8.47 -25.01 -0.03
C THR A 336 -7.86 -23.66 -0.39
N LEU A 337 -8.68 -22.61 -0.38
CA LEU A 337 -8.23 -21.25 -0.65
C LEU A 337 -7.71 -20.58 0.63
N TYR A 338 -6.45 -20.19 0.62
CA TYR A 338 -5.83 -19.38 1.67
C TYR A 338 -5.81 -17.91 1.27
N ILE A 339 -6.19 -17.04 2.21
CA ILE A 339 -6.27 -15.60 2.04
C ILE A 339 -5.37 -14.96 3.09
N SER A 340 -4.36 -14.22 2.69
CA SER A 340 -3.56 -13.42 3.62
C SER A 340 -4.18 -12.06 3.89
N TYR A 341 -3.88 -11.48 5.05
CA TYR A 341 -4.27 -10.12 5.38
C TYR A 341 -3.04 -9.21 5.51
N ARG A 342 -3.02 -8.16 4.69
CA ARG A 342 -1.94 -7.17 4.76
C ARG A 342 -2.06 -6.32 6.02
N TRP A 343 -3.24 -5.78 6.27
CA TRP A 343 -3.50 -4.91 7.41
C TRP A 343 -4.85 -5.23 8.05
N ALA A 344 -4.97 -4.88 9.32
CA ALA A 344 -6.26 -4.74 9.97
C ALA A 344 -7.08 -3.62 9.32
N ARG A 345 -8.38 -3.67 9.45
CA ARG A 345 -9.27 -2.59 8.96
C ARG A 345 -8.98 -1.29 9.69
N SER A 346 -8.79 -0.20 8.94
CA SER A 346 -8.54 1.13 9.48
C SER A 346 -9.85 1.82 9.83
N GLY A 347 -10.05 2.14 11.10
CA GLY A 347 -11.23 2.90 11.54
C GLY A 347 -11.38 4.21 10.78
N TRP A 348 -10.27 4.94 10.56
CA TRP A 348 -10.33 6.21 9.84
C TRP A 348 -10.80 6.04 8.38
N LEU A 349 -10.28 5.04 7.66
CA LEU A 349 -10.68 4.78 6.26
C LEU A 349 -12.13 4.32 6.17
N GLU A 350 -12.58 3.51 7.12
CA GLU A 350 -13.97 3.03 7.20
C GLU A 350 -14.95 4.19 7.45
N ASP A 351 -14.66 5.03 8.46
CA ASP A 351 -15.49 6.19 8.82
C ASP A 351 -15.55 7.26 7.71
N HIS A 352 -14.53 7.29 6.83
CA HIS A 352 -14.43 8.27 5.75
C HIS A 352 -14.64 7.67 4.36
N ALA A 353 -15.22 6.46 4.26
CA ALA A 353 -15.46 5.75 3.00
C ALA A 353 -16.19 6.60 1.95
N GLY A 354 -17.25 7.30 2.34
CA GLY A 354 -18.01 8.20 1.46
C GLY A 354 -17.42 9.61 1.31
N ARG A 355 -16.35 9.97 2.06
CA ARG A 355 -15.84 11.36 2.14
C ARG A 355 -14.62 11.56 1.24
N THR A 356 -14.84 11.65 -0.06
CA THR A 356 -13.80 11.78 -1.09
C THR A 356 -12.86 12.97 -0.87
N LEU A 357 -13.38 14.13 -0.44
CA LEU A 357 -12.56 15.32 -0.17
C LEU A 357 -11.54 15.07 0.93
N LEU A 358 -11.96 14.49 2.05
CA LEU A 358 -11.07 14.20 3.19
C LEU A 358 -10.01 13.17 2.81
N ARG A 359 -10.39 12.10 2.09
CA ARG A 359 -9.42 11.12 1.58
C ARG A 359 -8.46 11.73 0.56
N GLY A 360 -8.95 12.64 -0.30
CA GLY A 360 -8.12 13.41 -1.22
C GLY A 360 -7.13 14.34 -0.52
N MET A 361 -7.53 14.95 0.59
CA MET A 361 -6.61 15.72 1.45
C MET A 361 -5.57 14.81 2.11
N ALA A 362 -5.99 13.65 2.61
CA ALA A 362 -5.09 12.68 3.22
C ALA A 362 -4.01 12.18 2.23
N LEU A 363 -4.36 11.93 0.98
CA LEU A 363 -3.39 11.55 -0.07
C LEU A 363 -2.33 12.61 -0.37
N ARG A 364 -2.56 13.87 0.04
CA ARG A 364 -1.59 14.98 -0.13
C ARG A 364 -0.67 15.18 1.07
N LEU A 365 -0.93 14.49 2.18
CA LEU A 365 -0.06 14.49 3.35
C LEU A 365 1.24 13.73 3.08
N SER A 366 2.26 13.97 3.90
CA SER A 366 3.47 13.14 3.89
C SER A 366 3.15 11.70 4.30
N GLN A 367 3.98 10.76 3.87
CA GLN A 367 3.81 9.34 4.20
C GLN A 367 3.70 9.12 5.72
N THR A 368 4.54 9.77 6.51
CA THR A 368 4.50 9.67 7.98
C THR A 368 3.18 10.14 8.58
N MET A 369 2.60 11.23 8.03
CA MET A 369 1.29 11.72 8.48
C MET A 369 0.17 10.77 8.06
N GLN A 370 0.23 10.20 6.86
CA GLN A 370 -0.70 9.18 6.40
C GLN A 370 -0.65 7.94 7.29
N GLU A 371 0.54 7.46 7.66
CA GLU A 371 0.73 6.32 8.55
C GLU A 371 0.09 6.56 9.92
N GLY A 372 0.31 7.74 10.50
CA GLY A 372 -0.35 8.14 11.75
C GLY A 372 -1.87 8.26 11.64
N LEU A 373 -2.36 8.80 10.53
CA LEU A 373 -3.80 9.03 10.30
C LEU A 373 -4.55 7.70 10.05
N PHE A 374 -4.02 6.86 9.19
CA PHE A 374 -4.70 5.62 8.79
C PHE A 374 -4.54 4.52 9.82
N SER A 375 -3.50 4.59 10.66
CA SER A 375 -3.20 3.57 11.70
C SER A 375 -3.25 2.15 11.13
N LEU A 376 -2.69 1.96 9.92
CA LEU A 376 -2.60 0.65 9.30
C LEU A 376 -1.66 -0.23 10.12
N SER A 377 -2.23 -1.10 10.93
CA SER A 377 -1.52 -2.06 11.78
C SER A 377 -1.54 -3.45 11.16
N ALA A 378 -0.69 -4.33 11.69
CA ALA A 378 -0.80 -5.75 11.41
C ALA A 378 -2.20 -6.25 11.77
N SER A 379 -2.72 -7.20 10.99
CA SER A 379 -3.98 -7.85 11.31
C SER A 379 -3.80 -8.85 12.47
N ASP A 380 -4.80 -8.95 13.33
CA ASP A 380 -4.87 -10.00 14.36
C ASP A 380 -5.00 -11.41 13.73
N ILE A 381 -5.30 -11.47 12.46
CA ILE A 381 -5.36 -12.67 11.65
C ILE A 381 -4.33 -12.53 10.52
N ARG A 382 -3.38 -13.47 10.42
CA ARG A 382 -2.37 -13.52 9.34
C ARG A 382 -2.96 -14.01 8.04
N ALA A 383 -3.70 -15.10 8.15
CA ALA A 383 -4.36 -15.72 7.01
C ALA A 383 -5.56 -16.56 7.47
N GLU A 384 -6.44 -16.84 6.54
CA GLU A 384 -7.56 -17.76 6.71
C GLU A 384 -7.63 -18.74 5.56
N ALA A 385 -8.14 -19.93 5.87
CA ALA A 385 -8.40 -20.99 4.90
C ALA A 385 -9.90 -21.22 4.74
N VAL A 386 -10.35 -21.32 3.49
CA VAL A 386 -11.74 -21.48 3.11
C VAL A 386 -11.85 -22.64 2.12
N ALA A 387 -12.91 -23.46 2.25
CA ALA A 387 -13.29 -24.39 1.21
C ALA A 387 -14.13 -23.65 0.14
N PRO A 388 -13.61 -23.33 -1.04
CA PRO A 388 -14.31 -22.45 -1.97
C PRO A 388 -15.66 -23.01 -2.42
N ALA A 389 -15.75 -24.30 -2.68
CA ALA A 389 -16.98 -24.95 -3.16
C ALA A 389 -18.17 -24.82 -2.19
N SER A 390 -17.91 -24.80 -0.87
CA SER A 390 -18.95 -24.67 0.16
C SER A 390 -19.01 -23.26 0.79
N GLY A 391 -18.00 -22.42 0.55
CA GLY A 391 -17.85 -21.12 1.23
C GLY A 391 -17.56 -21.24 2.72
N SER A 392 -17.23 -22.45 3.23
CA SER A 392 -17.03 -22.67 4.66
C SER A 392 -15.62 -22.26 5.10
N TRP A 393 -15.53 -21.51 6.19
CA TRP A 393 -14.30 -21.11 6.84
C TRP A 393 -13.76 -22.27 7.66
N GLN A 394 -12.58 -22.76 7.29
CA GLN A 394 -11.99 -23.95 7.88
C GLN A 394 -11.00 -23.60 9.00
N ARG A 395 -10.12 -22.65 8.77
CA ARG A 395 -9.01 -22.34 9.68
C ARG A 395 -8.71 -20.85 9.73
N THR A 396 -8.25 -20.40 10.88
CA THR A 396 -7.74 -19.04 11.10
C THR A 396 -6.32 -19.14 11.65
N ILE A 397 -5.35 -18.57 10.93
CA ILE A 397 -3.96 -18.46 11.37
C ILE A 397 -3.84 -17.12 12.11
N PRO A 398 -3.60 -17.16 13.44
CA PRO A 398 -3.57 -15.95 14.24
C PRO A 398 -2.41 -15.04 13.87
N GLY A 399 -2.61 -13.77 14.04
CA GLY A 399 -1.64 -12.71 13.85
C GLY A 399 -0.73 -12.54 15.07
N GLY A 400 0.20 -11.62 14.92
CA GLY A 400 1.09 -11.13 15.95
C GLY A 400 1.28 -9.62 15.80
N SER A 401 2.01 -9.01 16.72
CA SER A 401 2.25 -7.57 16.75
C SER A 401 3.22 -7.06 15.66
N SER A 402 3.87 -7.94 14.91
CA SER A 402 4.84 -7.60 13.86
C SER A 402 4.20 -7.59 12.48
N GLY A 403 4.50 -6.58 11.70
CA GLY A 403 4.33 -6.45 10.25
C GLY A 403 3.05 -6.99 9.58
N SER A 404 2.84 -6.61 8.34
CA SER A 404 1.76 -7.13 7.49
C SER A 404 2.17 -8.44 6.82
N THR A 405 1.22 -9.34 6.53
CA THR A 405 1.50 -10.55 5.74
C THR A 405 1.64 -10.17 4.27
N THR A 406 2.82 -10.38 3.70
CA THR A 406 3.13 -10.01 2.30
C THR A 406 2.96 -11.17 1.33
N ALA A 407 3.24 -12.38 1.77
CA ALA A 407 3.09 -13.59 0.96
C ALA A 407 2.67 -14.79 1.82
N LEU A 408 2.04 -15.76 1.21
CA LEU A 408 1.74 -17.06 1.81
C LEU A 408 1.89 -18.20 0.80
N CYS A 409 2.23 -19.38 1.31
CA CYS A 409 2.34 -20.59 0.50
C CYS A 409 2.01 -21.82 1.35
N PRO A 410 0.90 -22.53 1.09
CA PRO A 410 0.65 -23.83 1.69
C PRO A 410 1.55 -24.89 1.05
N VAL A 411 2.19 -25.73 1.88
CA VAL A 411 3.07 -26.82 1.45
C VAL A 411 2.83 -28.03 2.37
N GLY A 412 2.12 -29.03 1.90
CA GLY A 412 1.71 -30.17 2.69
C GLY A 412 0.93 -29.74 3.94
N SER A 413 1.42 -30.10 5.14
CA SER A 413 0.80 -29.74 6.43
C SER A 413 1.30 -28.39 7.00
N ARG A 414 1.99 -27.58 6.21
CA ARG A 414 2.53 -26.29 6.64
C ARG A 414 2.04 -25.14 5.75
N VAL A 415 1.84 -23.98 6.35
CA VAL A 415 1.65 -22.72 5.63
C VAL A 415 2.83 -21.82 5.96
N TYR A 416 3.56 -21.42 4.93
CA TYR A 416 4.65 -20.47 5.02
C TYR A 416 4.10 -19.06 4.85
N LEU A 417 4.61 -18.12 5.65
CA LEU A 417 4.14 -16.74 5.71
C LEU A 417 5.35 -15.80 5.69
N ALA A 418 5.32 -14.81 4.85
CA ALA A 418 6.27 -13.70 4.87
C ALA A 418 5.65 -12.49 5.56
N ILE A 419 6.44 -11.82 6.40
CA ILE A 419 6.00 -10.67 7.18
C ILE A 419 6.82 -9.45 6.77
N SER A 420 6.15 -8.34 6.51
CA SER A 420 6.78 -7.09 6.13
C SER A 420 7.79 -6.62 7.18
N GLY A 421 8.98 -6.20 6.72
CA GLY A 421 10.05 -5.73 7.59
C GLY A 421 10.88 -6.83 8.26
N GLU A 422 10.56 -8.10 8.03
CA GLU A 422 11.34 -9.23 8.56
C GLU A 422 12.23 -9.87 7.48
N THR A 423 13.34 -10.46 7.92
CA THR A 423 14.25 -11.26 7.10
C THR A 423 14.03 -12.76 7.31
N LYS A 424 12.78 -13.13 7.66
CA LYS A 424 12.40 -14.47 8.09
C LYS A 424 11.15 -14.92 7.38
N LEU A 425 11.03 -16.23 7.15
CA LEU A 425 9.77 -16.88 6.84
C LEU A 425 9.24 -17.54 8.09
N HIS A 426 8.01 -17.25 8.43
CA HIS A 426 7.27 -17.98 9.43
C HIS A 426 6.60 -19.18 8.79
N TRP A 427 6.46 -20.27 9.53
CA TRP A 427 5.60 -21.37 9.12
C TRP A 427 4.75 -21.83 10.30
N VAL A 428 3.55 -22.27 10.00
CA VAL A 428 2.62 -22.87 10.96
C VAL A 428 2.14 -24.20 10.42
N ARG A 429 1.92 -25.18 11.31
CA ARG A 429 1.31 -26.45 10.94
C ARG A 429 -0.21 -26.29 10.91
N VAL A 430 -0.84 -26.78 9.86
CA VAL A 430 -2.28 -26.70 9.61
C VAL A 430 -2.92 -28.07 9.54
#